data_b06043122f64b29b9024c9103ae7f9e2
#
_entry.id   b06043122f64b29b9024c9103ae7f9e2
#
_cell.length_a   1.000
_cell.length_b   1.000
_cell.length_c   1.000
_cell.angle_alpha   90.00
_cell.angle_beta   90.00
_cell.angle_gamma   90.00
#
_symmetry.space_group_name_H-M   'P 1'
#
loop_
_entity.id
_entity.type
_entity.pdbx_description
1 polymer ?
#
loop_
_entity_poly.entity_id
_entity_poly.type
_entity_poly.pdbx_seq_one_letter_code
_entity_poly.pdbx_strand_id
1 'polypeptide(L)'
;EAGYGLVPFGMSNQSRLLVFKLNGGASLPPAPPPPPPRVLNPPPSTASKEVIAAGQQAFADHCATCHETSYANRGAFPDLRYSPAINTPEVMRTIVIDGAMQSGGMASFKGKVSPEELESIRAYLIERANQAKAAVAAGSARP
;
A
#
# COMPACT_ATOMS: atom_id res chain seq x y z
N GLU A 1 -9.77 -15.41 -3.33
CA GLU A 1 -9.34 -14.55 -2.21
C GLU A 1 -10.48 -14.40 -1.20
N ALA A 2 -10.59 -15.37 -0.31
CA ALA A 2 -11.54 -15.32 0.79
C ALA A 2 -10.93 -14.52 1.96
N GLY A 3 -10.63 -13.25 1.75
CA GLY A 3 -9.87 -12.53 2.74
C GLY A 3 -10.51 -11.30 3.36
N TYR A 4 -11.47 -10.74 2.66
CA TYR A 4 -12.00 -9.43 3.05
C TYR A 4 -12.68 -9.40 4.43
N GLY A 5 -13.35 -10.49 4.81
CA GLY A 5 -14.02 -10.57 6.12
C GLY A 5 -13.10 -10.86 7.31
N LEU A 6 -11.90 -11.39 7.08
CA LEU A 6 -11.02 -11.84 8.17
C LEU A 6 -9.95 -10.81 8.57
N VAL A 7 -9.64 -9.86 7.69
CA VAL A 7 -8.63 -8.83 7.95
C VAL A 7 -8.96 -7.94 9.16
N PRO A 8 -10.22 -7.53 9.39
CA PRO A 8 -10.58 -6.78 10.60
C PRO A 8 -10.27 -7.52 11.90
N PHE A 9 -10.22 -8.84 11.86
CA PHE A 9 -9.93 -9.70 13.02
C PHE A 9 -8.43 -10.02 13.16
N GLY A 10 -7.55 -9.37 12.39
CA GLY A 10 -6.11 -9.59 12.45
C GLY A 10 -5.65 -10.95 11.89
N MET A 11 -6.51 -11.62 11.12
CA MET A 11 -6.17 -12.89 10.48
C MET A 11 -5.43 -12.63 9.16
N SER A 12 -4.34 -13.37 8.93
CA SER A 12 -3.60 -13.30 7.67
C SER A 12 -4.25 -14.21 6.63
N ASN A 13 -4.36 -13.70 5.38
CA ASN A 13 -4.75 -14.53 4.25
C ASN A 13 -3.59 -15.46 3.87
N GLN A 14 -3.85 -16.78 3.86
CA GLN A 14 -2.86 -17.79 3.51
C GLN A 14 -2.86 -18.15 2.01
N SER A 15 -3.72 -17.52 1.21
CA SER A 15 -3.85 -17.74 -0.26
C SER A 15 -3.80 -19.22 -0.63
N ARG A 16 -4.69 -20.03 -0.09
CA ARG A 16 -4.74 -21.48 -0.31
C ARG A 16 -5.96 -21.85 -1.15
N LEU A 17 -5.76 -22.72 -2.13
CA LEU A 17 -6.86 -23.48 -2.74
C LEU A 17 -7.19 -24.66 -1.83
N LEU A 18 -8.41 -24.70 -1.31
CA LEU A 18 -8.88 -25.78 -0.46
C LEU A 18 -9.82 -26.69 -1.25
N VAL A 19 -9.51 -27.97 -1.28
CA VAL A 19 -10.37 -29.00 -1.86
C VAL A 19 -10.87 -29.90 -0.72
N PHE A 20 -12.18 -29.99 -0.62
CA PHE A 20 -12.83 -30.83 0.40
C PHE A 20 -13.35 -32.12 -0.22
N LYS A 21 -13.08 -33.25 0.45
CA LYS A 21 -13.61 -34.56 0.08
C LYS A 21 -14.41 -35.10 1.27
N LEU A 22 -15.59 -35.64 1.00
CA LEU A 22 -16.39 -36.33 2.00
C LEU A 22 -15.59 -37.52 2.58
N ASN A 23 -15.51 -37.63 3.90
CA ASN A 23 -14.70 -38.61 4.63
C ASN A 23 -13.18 -38.47 4.38
N GLY A 24 -12.70 -37.29 3.97
CA GLY A 24 -11.27 -37.01 3.87
C GLY A 24 -10.61 -36.99 5.24
N GLY A 25 -9.41 -37.57 5.35
CA GLY A 25 -8.63 -37.61 6.62
C GLY A 25 -7.40 -36.68 6.62
N ALA A 26 -7.21 -35.84 5.59
CA ALA A 26 -6.10 -34.93 5.53
C ALA A 26 -6.35 -33.67 6.38
N SER A 27 -5.34 -33.22 7.11
CA SER A 27 -5.32 -31.94 7.80
C SER A 27 -4.52 -30.88 7.04
N LEU A 28 -4.85 -29.61 7.22
CA LEU A 28 -4.06 -28.51 6.66
C LEU A 28 -2.71 -28.43 7.39
N PRO A 29 -1.61 -28.15 6.67
CA PRO A 29 -0.36 -27.83 7.32
C PRO A 29 -0.51 -26.58 8.19
N PRO A 30 0.26 -26.45 9.28
CA PRO A 30 0.20 -25.27 10.13
C PRO A 30 0.46 -23.99 9.32
N ALA A 31 -0.18 -22.89 9.73
CA ALA A 31 0.06 -21.60 9.12
C ALA A 31 1.52 -21.17 9.37
N PRO A 32 2.20 -20.58 8.39
CA PRO A 32 3.51 -19.99 8.63
C PRO A 32 3.40 -18.86 9.66
N PRO A 33 4.47 -18.57 10.40
CA PRO A 33 4.48 -17.44 11.31
C PRO A 33 4.16 -16.14 10.57
N PRO A 34 3.49 -15.18 11.21
CA PRO A 34 3.23 -13.89 10.59
C PRO A 34 4.56 -13.22 10.22
N PRO A 35 4.61 -12.47 9.10
CA PRO A 35 5.80 -11.71 8.77
C PRO A 35 6.11 -10.68 9.87
N PRO A 36 7.37 -10.28 10.03
CA PRO A 36 7.73 -9.25 10.98
C PRO A 36 6.98 -7.94 10.67
N PRO A 37 6.69 -7.12 11.68
CA PRO A 37 6.04 -5.83 11.50
C PRO A 37 6.83 -4.96 10.52
N ARG A 38 6.13 -4.33 9.56
CA ARG A 38 6.76 -3.38 8.66
C ARG A 38 7.04 -2.08 9.40
N VAL A 39 8.19 -1.47 9.15
CA VAL A 39 8.61 -0.23 9.78
C VAL A 39 8.30 0.95 8.87
N LEU A 40 7.63 1.97 9.41
CA LEU A 40 7.42 3.25 8.74
C LEU A 40 8.66 4.11 8.89
N ASN A 41 9.32 4.43 7.78
CA ASN A 41 10.50 5.29 7.74
C ASN A 41 10.38 6.37 6.65
N PRO A 42 9.35 7.23 6.70
CA PRO A 42 9.20 8.32 5.76
C PRO A 42 10.23 9.42 6.02
N PRO A 43 10.58 10.23 5.01
CA PRO A 43 11.25 11.49 5.21
C PRO A 43 10.34 12.49 5.94
N PRO A 44 10.87 13.60 6.45
CA PRO A 44 10.06 14.66 7.04
C PRO A 44 9.03 15.20 6.03
N SER A 45 7.82 15.48 6.49
CA SER A 45 6.81 16.17 5.70
C SER A 45 7.06 17.67 5.74
N THR A 46 7.45 18.24 4.60
CA THR A 46 7.83 19.65 4.48
C THR A 46 6.99 20.43 3.45
N ALA A 47 6.08 19.74 2.75
CA ALA A 47 5.21 20.36 1.76
C ALA A 47 4.12 21.21 2.41
N SER A 48 3.65 22.23 1.69
CA SER A 48 2.52 23.04 2.14
C SER A 48 1.20 22.23 2.14
N LYS A 49 0.22 22.71 2.89
CA LYS A 49 -1.11 22.07 2.96
C LYS A 49 -1.78 21.99 1.59
N GLU A 50 -1.56 23.01 0.76
CA GLU A 50 -2.12 23.09 -0.59
C GLU A 50 -1.53 22.02 -1.50
N VAL A 51 -0.21 21.80 -1.45
CA VAL A 51 0.47 20.74 -2.20
C VAL A 51 0.00 19.36 -1.72
N ILE A 52 -0.14 19.16 -0.42
CA ILE A 52 -0.64 17.90 0.15
C ILE A 52 -2.08 17.65 -0.29
N ALA A 53 -2.94 18.68 -0.30
CA ALA A 53 -4.33 18.55 -0.74
C ALA A 53 -4.43 18.24 -2.24
N ALA A 54 -3.63 18.91 -3.08
CA ALA A 54 -3.55 18.60 -4.50
C ALA A 54 -3.07 17.15 -4.73
N GLY A 55 -2.07 16.71 -3.98
CA GLY A 55 -1.58 15.33 -4.02
C GLY A 55 -2.61 14.31 -3.57
N GLN A 56 -3.44 14.63 -2.57
CA GLN A 56 -4.55 13.79 -2.14
C GLN A 56 -5.57 13.61 -3.27
N GLN A 57 -5.93 14.68 -3.96
CA GLN A 57 -6.87 14.61 -5.07
C GLN A 57 -6.29 13.79 -6.23
N ALA A 58 -5.06 14.08 -6.66
CA ALA A 58 -4.40 13.33 -7.72
C ALA A 58 -4.20 11.84 -7.37
N PHE A 59 -3.92 11.53 -6.10
CA PHE A 59 -3.88 10.15 -5.62
C PHE A 59 -5.24 9.46 -5.72
N ALA A 60 -6.31 10.14 -5.35
CA ALA A 60 -7.67 9.61 -5.47
C ALA A 60 -8.03 9.30 -6.93
N ASP A 61 -7.64 10.18 -7.85
CA ASP A 61 -7.98 10.07 -9.27
C ASP A 61 -7.19 8.97 -9.99
N HIS A 62 -5.93 8.73 -9.61
CA HIS A 62 -5.01 7.88 -10.37
C HIS A 62 -4.55 6.63 -9.65
N CYS A 63 -4.49 6.63 -8.32
CA CYS A 63 -3.79 5.61 -7.54
C CYS A 63 -4.71 4.81 -6.60
N ALA A 64 -5.76 5.45 -6.07
CA ALA A 64 -6.57 4.92 -4.98
C ALA A 64 -7.27 3.61 -5.35
N THR A 65 -7.68 3.43 -6.60
CA THR A 65 -8.32 2.18 -7.07
C THR A 65 -7.51 0.94 -6.70
N CYS A 66 -6.18 1.04 -6.74
CA CYS A 66 -5.27 -0.07 -6.40
C CYS A 66 -4.61 0.11 -5.04
N HIS A 67 -4.23 1.34 -4.67
CA HIS A 67 -3.39 1.61 -3.51
C HIS A 67 -4.13 2.24 -2.32
N GLU A 68 -5.46 2.39 -2.41
CA GLU A 68 -6.23 2.80 -1.24
C GLU A 68 -6.06 1.79 -0.11
N THR A 69 -5.80 2.30 1.09
CA THR A 69 -5.64 1.48 2.28
C THR A 69 -6.97 1.01 2.88
N SER A 70 -8.07 1.18 2.15
CA SER A 70 -9.39 0.68 2.53
C SER A 70 -9.40 -0.85 2.63
N TYR A 71 -10.37 -1.39 3.32
CA TYR A 71 -10.51 -2.82 3.57
C TYR A 71 -10.51 -3.69 2.30
N ALA A 72 -10.95 -3.13 1.18
CA ALA A 72 -11.08 -3.86 -0.07
C ALA A 72 -9.74 -4.28 -0.71
N ASN A 73 -8.68 -3.52 -0.50
CA ASN A 73 -7.40 -3.72 -1.20
C ASN A 73 -6.27 -4.28 -0.31
N ARG A 74 -6.57 -4.65 0.93
CA ARG A 74 -5.57 -5.16 1.86
C ARG A 74 -4.97 -6.48 1.36
N GLY A 75 -3.70 -6.44 1.03
CA GLY A 75 -2.90 -7.61 0.66
C GLY A 75 -2.80 -7.88 -0.85
N ALA A 76 -3.65 -7.28 -1.70
CA ALA A 76 -3.52 -7.41 -3.15
C ALA A 76 -2.50 -6.42 -3.73
N PHE A 77 -2.48 -5.19 -3.21
CA PHE A 77 -1.57 -4.13 -3.64
C PHE A 77 -0.79 -3.59 -2.45
N PRO A 78 0.43 -3.08 -2.67
CA PRO A 78 1.25 -2.56 -1.59
C PRO A 78 0.66 -1.29 -0.98
N ASP A 79 0.71 -1.20 0.33
CA ASP A 79 0.44 0.04 1.07
C ASP A 79 1.63 0.98 0.88
N LEU A 80 1.40 2.06 0.14
CA LEU A 80 2.46 2.99 -0.27
C LEU A 80 3.06 3.79 0.88
N ARG A 81 2.44 3.84 2.05
CA ARG A 81 3.03 4.44 3.26
C ARG A 81 4.32 3.74 3.69
N TYR A 82 4.46 2.46 3.34
CA TYR A 82 5.65 1.64 3.63
C TYR A 82 6.60 1.51 2.43
N SER A 83 6.30 2.16 1.32
CA SER A 83 7.13 2.06 0.12
C SER A 83 8.39 2.92 0.25
N PRO A 84 9.59 2.36 0.05
CA PRO A 84 10.81 3.16 0.00
C PRO A 84 10.86 4.11 -1.20
N ALA A 85 10.05 3.90 -2.22
CA ALA A 85 9.99 4.76 -3.40
C ALA A 85 9.58 6.20 -3.07
N ILE A 86 8.78 6.43 -2.01
CA ILE A 86 8.42 7.79 -1.60
C ILE A 86 9.61 8.62 -1.10
N ASN A 87 10.73 7.96 -0.75
CA ASN A 87 11.93 8.63 -0.26
C ASN A 87 12.79 9.22 -1.40
N THR A 88 12.60 8.74 -2.63
CA THR A 88 13.44 9.06 -3.77
C THR A 88 12.57 9.45 -4.97
N PRO A 89 12.49 10.75 -5.32
CA PRO A 89 11.64 11.23 -6.42
C PRO A 89 11.89 10.51 -7.74
N GLU A 90 13.15 10.25 -8.06
CA GLU A 90 13.56 9.58 -9.32
C GLU A 90 13.06 8.13 -9.37
N VAL A 91 13.13 7.40 -8.25
CA VAL A 91 12.61 6.03 -8.16
C VAL A 91 11.10 6.04 -8.35
N MET A 92 10.41 6.97 -7.69
CA MET A 92 8.96 7.09 -7.83
C MET A 92 8.56 7.43 -9.27
N ARG A 93 9.30 8.35 -9.93
CA ARG A 93 9.09 8.68 -11.34
C ARG A 93 9.30 7.46 -12.24
N THR A 94 10.38 6.72 -12.05
CA THR A 94 10.69 5.51 -12.82
C THR A 94 9.59 4.47 -12.70
N ILE A 95 9.02 4.29 -11.51
CA ILE A 95 7.91 3.35 -11.29
C ILE A 95 6.62 3.86 -11.93
N VAL A 96 6.23 5.10 -11.64
CA VAL A 96 4.89 5.62 -12.00
C VAL A 96 4.83 6.10 -13.45
N ILE A 97 5.81 6.90 -13.88
CA ILE A 97 5.79 7.49 -15.22
C ILE A 97 6.41 6.53 -16.24
N ASP A 98 7.62 6.04 -15.95
CA ASP A 98 8.36 5.23 -16.92
C ASP A 98 7.90 3.76 -16.95
N GLY A 99 7.09 3.34 -15.97
CA GLY A 99 6.40 2.05 -15.98
C GLY A 99 7.30 0.86 -15.63
N ALA A 100 8.31 1.05 -14.78
CA ALA A 100 9.24 -0.02 -14.40
C ALA A 100 8.56 -1.26 -13.76
N MET A 101 7.33 -1.11 -13.26
CA MET A 101 6.58 -2.20 -12.62
C MET A 101 5.44 -2.75 -13.50
N GLN A 102 5.43 -2.45 -14.82
CA GLN A 102 4.36 -2.93 -15.72
C GLN A 102 4.27 -4.45 -15.78
N SER A 103 5.39 -5.14 -15.78
CA SER A 103 5.42 -6.62 -15.73
C SER A 103 4.82 -7.19 -14.43
N GLY A 104 4.81 -6.40 -13.35
CA GLY A 104 4.19 -6.72 -12.07
C GLY A 104 2.73 -6.29 -11.96
N GLY A 105 2.15 -5.74 -13.02
CA GLY A 105 0.74 -5.35 -13.09
C GLY A 105 0.44 -3.88 -12.75
N MET A 106 1.44 -3.05 -12.43
CA MET A 106 1.25 -1.62 -12.24
C MET A 106 1.40 -0.89 -13.58
N ALA A 107 0.32 -0.24 -14.05
CA ALA A 107 0.35 0.50 -15.32
C ALA A 107 1.30 1.69 -15.27
N SER A 108 1.87 2.07 -16.44
CA SER A 108 2.54 3.36 -16.62
C SER A 108 1.50 4.47 -16.70
N PHE A 109 1.80 5.59 -16.04
CA PHE A 109 0.98 6.81 -16.07
C PHE A 109 1.61 7.91 -16.95
N LYS A 110 2.51 7.51 -17.85
CA LYS A 110 3.10 8.44 -18.84
C LYS A 110 2.00 9.15 -19.65
N GLY A 111 2.04 10.48 -19.66
CA GLY A 111 1.03 11.30 -20.33
C GLY A 111 -0.32 11.42 -19.60
N LYS A 112 -0.47 10.80 -18.43
CA LYS A 112 -1.67 10.92 -17.56
C LYS A 112 -1.39 11.68 -16.28
N VAL A 113 -0.22 11.48 -15.70
CA VAL A 113 0.26 12.17 -14.49
C VAL A 113 1.47 12.99 -14.88
N SER A 114 1.44 14.29 -14.59
CA SER A 114 2.58 15.17 -14.82
C SER A 114 3.66 14.98 -13.74
N PRO A 115 4.91 15.41 -13.97
CA PRO A 115 5.95 15.37 -12.94
C PRO A 115 5.56 16.15 -11.67
N GLU A 116 4.87 17.27 -11.82
CA GLU A 116 4.42 18.13 -10.72
C GLU A 116 3.31 17.46 -9.92
N GLU A 117 2.35 16.82 -10.59
CA GLU A 117 1.31 16.02 -9.93
C GLU A 117 1.92 14.83 -9.18
N LEU A 118 2.91 14.15 -9.79
CA LEU A 118 3.59 13.04 -9.14
C LEU A 118 4.29 13.50 -7.85
N GLU A 119 4.93 14.67 -7.87
CA GLU A 119 5.57 15.21 -6.67
C GLU A 119 4.54 15.58 -5.60
N SER A 120 3.37 16.09 -6.00
CA SER A 120 2.26 16.36 -5.07
C SER A 120 1.72 15.05 -4.46
N ILE A 121 1.55 13.99 -5.27
CA ILE A 121 1.18 12.65 -4.78
C ILE A 121 2.23 12.13 -3.79
N ARG A 122 3.52 12.30 -4.09
CA ARG A 122 4.61 11.90 -3.22
C ARG A 122 4.55 12.64 -1.88
N ALA A 123 4.34 13.95 -1.90
CA ALA A 123 4.18 14.76 -0.70
C ALA A 123 2.99 14.30 0.16
N TYR A 124 1.86 14.00 -0.45
CA TYR A 124 0.71 13.42 0.24
C TYR A 124 1.03 12.07 0.90
N LEU A 125 1.70 11.17 0.18
CA LEU A 125 2.09 9.86 0.73
C LEU A 125 3.07 9.98 1.90
N ILE A 126 4.02 10.90 1.82
CA ILE A 126 4.95 11.22 2.92
C ILE A 126 4.19 11.71 4.15
N GLU A 127 3.24 12.63 3.96
CA GLU A 127 2.39 13.12 5.05
C GLU A 127 1.60 11.98 5.70
N ARG A 128 0.95 11.12 4.90
CA ARG A 128 0.20 9.96 5.38
C ARG A 128 1.09 8.95 6.12
N ALA A 129 2.32 8.76 5.67
CA ALA A 129 3.27 7.87 6.32
C ALA A 129 3.75 8.43 7.67
N ASN A 130 3.98 9.75 7.78
CA ASN A 130 4.32 10.41 9.02
C ASN A 130 3.18 10.37 10.04
N GLN A 131 1.93 10.60 9.59
CA GLN A 131 0.73 10.46 10.43
C GLN A 131 0.58 9.03 10.97
N ALA A 132 0.76 8.02 10.10
CA ALA A 132 0.70 6.62 10.51
C ALA A 132 1.82 6.27 11.50
N LYS A 133 3.03 6.76 11.30
CA LYS A 133 4.16 6.58 12.22
C LYS A 133 3.86 7.17 13.60
N ALA A 134 3.30 8.39 13.64
CA ALA A 134 2.90 9.04 14.88
C ALA A 134 1.79 8.26 15.60
N ALA A 135 0.79 7.77 14.87
CA ALA A 135 -0.30 6.97 15.42
C ALA A 135 0.20 5.64 16.03
N VAL A 136 1.15 4.98 15.39
CA VAL A 136 1.81 3.77 15.93
C VAL A 136 2.57 4.10 17.21
N ALA A 137 3.35 5.19 17.22
CA ALA A 137 4.09 5.62 18.39
C ALA A 137 3.18 5.99 19.57
N ALA A 138 2.00 6.54 19.30
CA ALA A 138 0.98 6.85 20.32
C ALA A 138 0.16 5.62 20.77
N GLY A 139 0.41 4.43 20.23
CA GLY A 139 -0.35 3.21 20.54
C GLY A 139 -1.80 3.20 20.02
N SER A 140 -2.17 4.16 19.18
CA SER A 140 -3.53 4.31 18.64
C SER A 140 -3.76 3.53 17.33
N ALA A 141 -2.69 2.99 16.72
CA ALA A 141 -2.75 2.14 15.55
C ALA A 141 -1.75 0.98 15.65
N ARG A 142 -2.12 -0.16 15.04
CA ARG A 142 -1.14 -1.25 14.84
C ARG A 142 -0.31 -0.96 13.58
N PRO A 143 0.97 -1.37 13.59
CA PRO A 143 1.85 -1.24 12.41
C PRO A 143 1.37 -2.10 11.23
#